data_91d736880038fe35c9bdb44addb7b0f4
#
_entry.id   91d736880038fe35c9bdb44addb7b0f4
#
_cell.length_a   1.000
_cell.length_b   1.000
_cell.length_c   1.000
_cell.angle_alpha   90.00
_cell.angle_beta   90.00
_cell.angle_gamma   90.00
#
_symmetry.space_group_name_H-M   'P 1'
#
loop_
_entity.id
_entity.type
_entity.pdbx_description
1 polymer ?
#
loop_
_entity_poly.entity_id
_entity_poly.type
_entity_poly.pdbx_seq_one_letter_code
_entity_poly.pdbx_strand_id
1 'polypeptide(L)'
;NGFLRENCEGDNSAYMICHGLTYSADVFRAAALPDESIRSILAYGAVNPGNDAFPKELFTAQIVLTCTPFDPSNHTEKINSAFLENVETLHCFEVAAEFDMGNGYTITAYRRVKAPAVAELDAYRRWLAEEDEQFPYNFSAVWDQLETELANNG
;
A
#
# COMPACT_ATOMS: atom_id res chain seq x y z
N ASN A 1 13.77 -6.23 -6.66
CA ASN A 1 13.10 -7.54 -6.76
C ASN A 1 13.64 -8.56 -5.74
N GLY A 2 14.97 -8.61 -5.48
CA GLY A 2 15.55 -9.54 -4.49
C GLY A 2 14.94 -9.38 -3.10
N PHE A 3 14.81 -8.15 -2.62
CA PHE A 3 14.22 -7.84 -1.32
C PHE A 3 12.81 -8.43 -1.16
N LEU A 4 11.94 -8.28 -2.17
CA LEU A 4 10.57 -8.82 -2.08
C LEU A 4 10.55 -10.34 -2.01
N ARG A 5 11.42 -11.04 -2.76
CA ARG A 5 11.52 -12.50 -2.68
C ARG A 5 11.94 -13.01 -1.30
N GLU A 6 12.78 -12.25 -0.63
CA GLU A 6 13.31 -12.63 0.69
C GLU A 6 12.34 -12.29 1.84
N ASN A 7 11.40 -11.37 1.61
CA ASN A 7 10.55 -10.80 2.64
C ASN A 7 9.05 -10.98 2.43
N CYS A 8 8.63 -11.60 1.32
CA CYS A 8 7.22 -11.81 0.97
C CYS A 8 6.95 -13.26 0.61
N GLU A 9 5.87 -13.80 1.13
CA GLU A 9 5.38 -15.14 0.81
C GLU A 9 3.92 -15.09 0.35
N GLY A 10 3.65 -15.72 -0.79
CA GLY A 10 2.31 -15.80 -1.36
C GLY A 10 1.92 -14.62 -2.25
N ASP A 11 0.77 -14.76 -2.89
CA ASP A 11 0.23 -13.76 -3.82
C ASP A 11 -0.23 -12.51 -3.08
N ASN A 12 -0.06 -11.35 -3.71
CA ASN A 12 -0.46 -10.04 -3.18
C ASN A 12 0.14 -9.72 -1.79
N SER A 13 1.29 -10.31 -1.46
CA SER A 13 1.97 -10.11 -0.18
C SER A 13 2.78 -8.81 -0.11
N ALA A 14 2.97 -8.12 -1.22
CA ALA A 14 3.49 -6.76 -1.28
C ALA A 14 2.49 -5.82 -1.96
N TYR A 15 2.39 -4.60 -1.46
CA TYR A 15 1.56 -3.54 -2.03
C TYR A 15 2.40 -2.29 -2.28
N MET A 16 2.26 -1.70 -3.46
CA MET A 16 2.92 -0.45 -3.80
C MET A 16 1.89 0.66 -3.92
N ILE A 17 1.90 1.58 -2.96
CA ILE A 17 0.99 2.73 -2.94
C ILE A 17 1.42 3.86 -3.86
N CYS A 18 2.61 3.78 -4.43
CA CYS A 18 3.08 4.76 -5.40
C CYS A 18 2.52 4.46 -6.78
N HIS A 19 1.89 5.46 -7.38
CA HIS A 19 1.35 5.37 -8.71
C HIS A 19 1.88 6.55 -9.54
N GLY A 20 3.02 6.35 -10.16
CA GLY A 20 3.59 7.28 -11.12
C GLY A 20 3.95 6.56 -12.41
N LEU A 21 4.25 7.29 -13.45
CA LEU A 21 4.67 6.70 -14.73
C LEU A 21 5.99 5.92 -14.61
N THR A 22 6.81 6.25 -13.61
CA THR A 22 8.17 5.68 -13.45
C THR A 22 8.23 4.61 -12.37
N TYR A 23 7.52 4.80 -11.26
CA TYR A 23 7.54 3.90 -10.11
C TYR A 23 6.11 3.49 -9.76
N SER A 24 5.62 2.44 -10.41
CA SER A 24 4.31 1.85 -10.16
C SER A 24 4.42 0.33 -10.04
N ALA A 25 3.42 -0.30 -9.47
CA ALA A 25 3.34 -1.76 -9.40
C ALA A 25 3.47 -2.39 -10.80
N ASP A 26 2.87 -1.79 -11.82
CA ASP A 26 2.93 -2.29 -13.20
C ASP A 26 4.35 -2.21 -13.79
N VAL A 27 5.07 -1.13 -13.53
CA VAL A 27 6.47 -0.99 -13.98
C VAL A 27 7.35 -2.03 -13.29
N PHE A 28 7.18 -2.25 -11.98
CA PHE A 28 7.93 -3.27 -11.25
C PHE A 28 7.60 -4.69 -11.72
N ARG A 29 6.32 -4.96 -11.99
CA ARG A 29 5.88 -6.25 -12.55
C ARG A 29 6.43 -6.46 -13.96
N ALA A 30 6.45 -5.44 -14.80
CA ALA A 30 7.04 -5.49 -16.14
C ALA A 30 8.55 -5.68 -16.09
N ALA A 31 9.25 -4.97 -15.21
CA ALA A 31 10.69 -5.12 -15.01
C ALA A 31 11.09 -6.48 -14.40
N ALA A 32 10.16 -7.18 -13.77
CA ALA A 32 10.39 -8.51 -13.22
C ALA A 32 10.21 -9.65 -14.25
N LEU A 33 9.81 -9.36 -15.49
CA LEU A 33 9.76 -10.36 -16.55
C LEU A 33 11.17 -10.93 -16.82
N PRO A 34 11.36 -12.24 -16.86
CA PRO A 34 10.38 -13.32 -16.88
C PRO A 34 10.01 -13.92 -15.51
N ASP A 35 10.29 -13.27 -14.41
CA ASP A 35 10.10 -13.81 -13.07
C ASP A 35 8.64 -13.70 -12.60
N GLU A 36 7.89 -14.78 -12.79
CA GLU A 36 6.46 -14.82 -12.40
C GLU A 36 6.25 -14.71 -10.89
N SER A 37 7.23 -15.09 -10.06
CA SER A 37 7.10 -15.03 -8.60
C SER A 37 6.94 -13.58 -8.10
N ILE A 38 7.69 -12.64 -8.66
CA ILE A 38 7.52 -11.20 -8.31
C ILE A 38 6.17 -10.66 -8.81
N ARG A 39 5.67 -11.16 -9.93
CA ARG A 39 4.39 -10.72 -10.46
C ARG A 39 3.21 -11.14 -9.60
N SER A 40 3.28 -12.30 -8.96
CA SER A 40 2.25 -12.74 -8.03
C SER A 40 2.36 -12.07 -6.65
N ILE A 41 3.58 -11.85 -6.17
CA ILE A 41 3.85 -11.19 -4.89
C ILE A 41 3.28 -9.76 -4.87
N LEU A 42 3.51 -8.98 -5.93
CA LEU A 42 3.13 -7.58 -5.98
C LEU A 42 1.67 -7.41 -6.38
N ALA A 43 0.83 -6.98 -5.45
CA ALA A 43 -0.58 -6.70 -5.69
C ALA A 43 -0.78 -5.62 -6.77
N TYR A 44 -1.89 -5.70 -7.47
CA TYR A 44 -2.32 -4.63 -8.38
C TYR A 44 -2.67 -3.39 -7.57
N GLY A 45 -1.80 -2.39 -7.63
CA GLY A 45 -1.95 -1.13 -6.89
C GLY A 45 -2.85 -0.09 -7.57
N ALA A 46 -3.63 -0.48 -8.57
CA ALA A 46 -4.50 0.46 -9.24
C ALA A 46 -5.73 0.78 -8.38
N VAL A 47 -5.69 1.90 -7.69
CA VAL A 47 -6.93 2.57 -7.32
C VAL A 47 -7.53 3.06 -8.63
N ASN A 48 -8.52 2.33 -9.12
CA ASN A 48 -9.27 2.75 -10.27
C ASN A 48 -10.30 3.77 -9.80
N PRO A 49 -10.23 5.03 -10.23
CA PRO A 49 -11.22 6.05 -9.83
C PRO A 49 -12.66 5.66 -10.16
N GLY A 50 -12.85 4.72 -11.09
CA GLY A 50 -14.18 4.20 -11.45
C GLY A 50 -14.71 3.11 -10.52
N ASN A 51 -13.90 2.55 -9.64
CA ASN A 51 -14.32 1.45 -8.76
C ASN A 51 -14.52 1.87 -7.30
N ASP A 52 -14.13 3.09 -6.92
CA ASP A 52 -14.26 3.65 -5.55
C ASP A 52 -13.81 2.71 -4.43
N ALA A 53 -12.94 1.74 -4.77
CA ALA A 53 -12.51 0.71 -3.85
C ALA A 53 -11.21 1.13 -3.13
N PHE A 54 -11.24 1.08 -1.82
CA PHE A 54 -10.04 1.21 -1.02
C PHE A 54 -9.16 -0.03 -1.19
N PRO A 55 -7.83 0.13 -1.41
CA PRO A 55 -6.93 -1.00 -1.55
C PRO A 55 -6.71 -1.68 -0.19
N LYS A 56 -7.41 -2.78 0.05
CA LYS A 56 -7.26 -3.56 1.29
C LYS A 56 -5.83 -4.05 1.50
N GLU A 57 -5.12 -4.28 0.43
CA GLU A 57 -3.72 -4.72 0.41
C GLU A 57 -2.80 -3.77 1.16
N LEU A 58 -3.17 -2.49 1.31
CA LEU A 58 -2.44 -1.54 2.14
C LEU A 58 -2.27 -2.06 3.58
N PHE A 59 -3.24 -2.77 4.13
CA PHE A 59 -3.21 -3.28 5.50
C PHE A 59 -3.01 -4.80 5.59
N THR A 60 -3.24 -5.55 4.52
CA THR A 60 -3.09 -7.02 4.52
C THR A 60 -1.75 -7.48 3.96
N ALA A 61 -1.09 -6.69 3.14
CA ALA A 61 0.23 -7.03 2.61
C ALA A 61 1.29 -7.12 3.74
N GLN A 62 2.29 -7.97 3.53
CA GLN A 62 3.45 -8.11 4.42
C GLN A 62 4.41 -6.92 4.28
N ILE A 63 4.54 -6.43 3.04
CA ILE A 63 5.39 -5.28 2.72
C ILE A 63 4.55 -4.23 1.97
N VAL A 64 4.63 -3.00 2.44
CA VAL A 64 4.10 -1.82 1.74
C VAL A 64 5.26 -0.99 1.22
N LEU A 65 5.23 -0.66 -0.06
CA LEU A 65 6.23 0.17 -0.72
C LEU A 65 5.67 1.58 -0.94
N THR A 66 6.47 2.59 -0.59
CA THR A 66 6.19 3.99 -0.92
C THR A 66 7.33 4.55 -1.75
N CYS A 67 7.07 5.61 -2.49
CA CYS A 67 8.11 6.35 -3.21
C CYS A 67 8.01 7.84 -2.89
N THR A 68 9.12 8.46 -2.57
CA THR A 68 9.20 9.92 -2.33
C THR A 68 10.23 10.53 -3.27
N PRO A 69 9.95 11.72 -3.86
CA PRO A 69 8.69 12.46 -3.80
C PRO A 69 7.55 11.75 -4.54
N PHE A 70 6.32 12.08 -4.19
CA PHE A 70 5.15 11.59 -4.92
C PHE A 70 5.02 12.26 -6.28
N ASP A 71 4.44 11.54 -7.24
CA ASP A 71 3.94 12.13 -8.44
C ASP A 71 2.53 12.72 -8.17
N PRO A 72 2.39 14.06 -8.15
CA PRO A 72 1.13 14.70 -7.77
C PRO A 72 0.03 14.54 -8.83
N SER A 73 0.29 13.89 -9.95
CA SER A 73 -0.66 13.75 -11.05
C SER A 73 -1.75 12.70 -10.80
N ASN A 74 -1.78 12.06 -9.60
CA ASN A 74 -2.61 10.87 -9.40
C ASN A 74 -3.55 10.94 -8.20
N HIS A 75 -4.76 10.34 -8.38
CA HIS A 75 -5.80 10.20 -7.35
C HIS A 75 -5.34 9.40 -6.11
N THR A 76 -4.26 8.64 -6.22
CA THR A 76 -3.64 7.92 -5.09
C THR A 76 -2.80 8.81 -4.20
N GLU A 77 -2.59 10.07 -4.56
CA GLU A 77 -1.79 11.00 -3.76
C GLU A 77 -2.30 11.10 -2.33
N LYS A 78 -3.60 11.18 -2.14
CA LYS A 78 -4.20 11.31 -0.81
C LYS A 78 -4.04 10.05 0.03
N ILE A 79 -4.20 8.87 -0.56
CA ILE A 79 -3.93 7.59 0.13
C ILE A 79 -2.46 7.50 0.51
N ASN A 80 -1.56 7.90 -0.39
CA ASN A 80 -0.14 7.90 -0.15
C ASN A 80 0.25 8.88 0.97
N SER A 81 -0.24 10.11 0.90
CA SER A 81 -0.01 11.12 1.94
C SER A 81 -0.56 10.65 3.28
N ALA A 82 -1.81 10.15 3.29
CA ALA A 82 -2.45 9.58 4.46
C ALA A 82 -1.62 8.48 5.11
N PHE A 83 -1.13 7.56 4.31
CA PHE A 83 -0.30 6.48 4.83
C PHE A 83 0.98 7.03 5.46
N LEU A 84 1.72 7.88 4.77
CA LEU A 84 2.99 8.42 5.26
C LEU A 84 2.82 9.28 6.51
N GLU A 85 1.77 10.10 6.57
CA GLU A 85 1.50 10.94 7.73
C GLU A 85 1.06 10.12 8.96
N ASN A 86 0.48 8.96 8.73
CA ASN A 86 -0.08 8.12 9.80
C ASN A 86 0.67 6.80 10.02
N VAL A 87 1.70 6.48 9.23
CA VAL A 87 2.40 5.19 9.34
C VAL A 87 2.99 4.97 10.74
N GLU A 88 3.50 6.01 11.39
CA GLU A 88 4.02 5.93 12.75
C GLU A 88 2.91 5.73 13.78
N THR A 89 1.73 6.33 13.55
CA THR A 89 0.58 6.21 14.46
C THR A 89 -0.18 4.90 14.29
N LEU A 90 -0.08 4.27 13.12
CA LEU A 90 -0.67 2.95 12.88
C LEU A 90 0.01 1.83 13.66
N HIS A 91 1.22 2.04 14.21
CA HIS A 91 1.97 1.09 15.06
C HIS A 91 2.03 -0.36 14.56
N CYS A 92 1.59 -0.61 13.35
CA CYS A 92 1.58 -1.93 12.72
C CYS A 92 2.65 -2.09 11.64
N PHE A 93 3.39 -1.02 11.36
CA PHE A 93 4.45 -1.00 10.37
C PHE A 93 5.79 -0.57 10.98
N GLU A 94 6.87 -1.08 10.41
CA GLU A 94 8.23 -0.62 10.66
C GLU A 94 8.98 -0.46 9.33
N VAL A 95 9.95 0.45 9.27
CA VAL A 95 10.83 0.58 8.11
C VAL A 95 11.71 -0.66 8.03
N ALA A 96 11.59 -1.41 6.93
CA ALA A 96 12.38 -2.61 6.68
C ALA A 96 13.60 -2.32 5.78
N ALA A 97 13.46 -1.41 4.81
CA ALA A 97 14.53 -1.01 3.91
C ALA A 97 14.22 0.31 3.21
N GLU A 98 15.27 0.98 2.76
CA GLU A 98 15.19 2.15 1.88
C GLU A 98 16.10 1.93 0.67
N PHE A 99 15.62 2.33 -0.50
CA PHE A 99 16.32 2.18 -1.76
C PHE A 99 16.42 3.54 -2.46
N ASP A 100 17.63 4.04 -2.61
CA ASP A 100 17.90 5.18 -3.48
C ASP A 100 17.77 4.73 -4.94
N MET A 101 16.79 5.28 -5.63
CA MET A 101 16.50 4.95 -7.02
C MET A 101 17.26 5.84 -8.01
N GLY A 102 18.08 6.78 -7.50
CA GLY A 102 18.65 7.85 -8.28
C GLY A 102 17.62 8.92 -8.66
N ASN A 103 18.05 9.99 -9.26
CA ASN A 103 17.19 11.09 -9.70
C ASN A 103 16.37 11.76 -8.56
N GLY A 104 16.80 11.60 -7.31
CA GLY A 104 16.13 12.17 -6.14
C GLY A 104 14.91 11.38 -5.65
N TYR A 105 14.70 10.16 -6.12
CA TYR A 105 13.63 9.27 -5.65
C TYR A 105 14.15 8.25 -4.66
N THR A 106 13.39 8.00 -3.60
CA THR A 106 13.63 6.95 -2.62
C THR A 106 12.40 6.07 -2.50
N ILE A 107 12.59 4.75 -2.59
CA ILE A 107 11.55 3.78 -2.25
C ILE A 107 11.80 3.30 -0.83
N THR A 108 10.80 3.46 0.03
CA THR A 108 10.81 2.94 1.39
C THR A 108 9.90 1.72 1.46
N ALA A 109 10.44 0.62 2.01
CA ALA A 109 9.70 -0.59 2.29
C ALA A 109 9.32 -0.63 3.77
N TYR A 110 8.02 -0.66 4.04
CA TYR A 110 7.46 -0.84 5.38
C TYR A 110 7.02 -2.28 5.56
N ARG A 111 7.49 -2.94 6.62
CA ARG A 111 7.05 -4.28 7.00
C ARG A 111 5.88 -4.15 7.97
N ARG A 112 4.83 -4.90 7.71
CA ARG A 112 3.74 -5.08 8.66
C ARG A 112 4.20 -6.05 9.76
N VAL A 113 4.27 -5.58 11.00
CA VAL A 113 4.73 -6.37 12.16
C VAL A 113 3.58 -6.97 12.96
N LYS A 114 2.38 -6.43 12.80
CA LYS A 114 1.14 -6.95 13.40
C LYS A 114 -0.07 -6.50 12.60
N ALA A 115 -1.23 -7.07 12.88
CA ALA A 115 -2.48 -6.53 12.38
C ALA A 115 -2.76 -5.15 13.00
N PRO A 116 -3.27 -4.15 12.23
CA PRO A 116 -3.71 -2.90 12.81
C PRO A 116 -4.89 -3.13 13.77
N ALA A 117 -4.95 -2.36 14.84
CA ALA A 117 -6.11 -2.40 15.71
C ALA A 117 -7.32 -1.72 15.03
N VAL A 118 -8.54 -2.16 15.35
CA VAL A 118 -9.77 -1.58 14.81
C VAL A 118 -9.82 -0.06 15.04
N ALA A 119 -9.39 0.41 16.21
CA ALA A 119 -9.34 1.85 16.51
C ALA A 119 -8.33 2.63 15.63
N GLU A 120 -7.22 2.00 15.24
CA GLU A 120 -6.22 2.59 14.34
C GLU A 120 -6.79 2.69 12.92
N LEU A 121 -7.48 1.65 12.46
CA LEU A 121 -8.17 1.64 11.18
C LEU A 121 -9.30 2.69 11.13
N ASP A 122 -10.10 2.81 12.18
CA ASP A 122 -11.16 3.82 12.28
C ASP A 122 -10.61 5.26 12.30
N ALA A 123 -9.46 5.48 12.94
CA ALA A 123 -8.80 6.77 12.93
C ALA A 123 -8.32 7.13 11.52
N TYR A 124 -7.70 6.19 10.81
CA TYR A 124 -7.26 6.36 9.44
C TYR A 124 -8.43 6.63 8.49
N ARG A 125 -9.53 5.90 8.64
CA ARG A 125 -10.75 6.11 7.84
C ARG A 125 -11.33 7.50 8.04
N ARG A 126 -11.43 7.98 9.28
CA ARG A 126 -11.92 9.32 9.59
C ARG A 126 -11.03 10.39 8.98
N TRP A 127 -9.73 10.24 9.13
CA TRP A 127 -8.77 11.16 8.55
C TRP A 127 -8.92 11.24 7.02
N LEU A 128 -9.00 10.11 6.32
CA LEU A 128 -9.23 10.09 4.87
C LEU A 128 -10.54 10.76 4.45
N ALA A 129 -11.62 10.56 5.21
CA ALA A 129 -12.91 11.17 4.93
C ALA A 129 -12.91 12.70 5.14
N GLU A 130 -12.11 13.20 6.10
CA GLU A 130 -11.94 14.64 6.34
C GLU A 130 -11.12 15.31 5.24
N GLU A 131 -10.09 14.63 4.74
CA GLU A 131 -9.19 15.17 3.70
C GLU A 131 -9.79 15.06 2.29
N ASP A 132 -10.71 14.14 2.06
CA ASP A 132 -11.31 13.90 0.75
C ASP A 132 -12.80 13.65 0.77
N GLU A 133 -13.57 14.69 1.03
CA GLU A 133 -15.04 14.66 0.94
C GLU A 133 -15.56 14.26 -0.46
N GLN A 134 -14.75 14.41 -1.51
CA GLN A 134 -15.14 14.13 -2.88
C GLN A 134 -14.86 12.67 -3.30
N PHE A 135 -14.15 11.93 -2.48
CA PHE A 135 -13.85 10.54 -2.75
C PHE A 135 -14.72 9.63 -1.88
N PRO A 136 -15.91 9.26 -2.35
CA PRO A 136 -16.73 8.28 -1.67
C PRO A 136 -16.08 6.91 -1.83
N TYR A 137 -14.94 6.69 -1.18
CA TYR A 137 -14.44 5.34 -1.06
C TYR A 137 -15.55 4.50 -0.47
N ASN A 138 -15.96 3.48 -1.18
CA ASN A 138 -16.88 2.51 -0.61
C ASN A 138 -16.12 1.67 0.43
N PHE A 139 -15.81 2.32 1.54
CA PHE A 139 -15.10 1.71 2.64
C PHE A 139 -15.89 0.59 3.30
N SER A 140 -17.23 0.64 3.24
CA SER A 140 -18.03 -0.31 4.02
C SER A 140 -17.78 -1.75 3.60
N ALA A 141 -17.82 -2.07 2.30
CA ALA A 141 -17.60 -3.44 1.84
C ALA A 141 -16.16 -3.93 2.04
N VAL A 142 -15.18 -3.04 1.82
CA VAL A 142 -13.76 -3.37 2.00
C VAL A 142 -13.40 -3.43 3.48
N TRP A 143 -14.01 -2.58 4.29
CA TRP A 143 -13.77 -2.49 5.72
C TRP A 143 -14.27 -3.71 6.47
N ASP A 144 -15.50 -4.14 6.19
CA ASP A 144 -16.06 -5.36 6.77
C ASP A 144 -15.22 -6.60 6.40
N GLN A 145 -14.72 -6.64 5.17
CA GLN A 145 -13.82 -7.70 4.72
C GLN A 145 -12.47 -7.63 5.44
N LEU A 146 -11.89 -6.44 5.57
CA LEU A 146 -10.61 -6.23 6.24
C LEU A 146 -10.69 -6.61 7.72
N GLU A 147 -11.72 -6.17 8.43
CA GLU A 147 -11.95 -6.56 9.84
C GLU A 147 -12.06 -8.08 9.99
N THR A 148 -12.78 -8.73 9.07
CA THR A 148 -12.93 -10.19 9.08
C THR A 148 -11.60 -10.90 8.84
N GLU A 149 -10.82 -10.46 7.86
CA GLU A 149 -9.51 -11.05 7.53
C GLU A 149 -8.51 -10.84 8.69
N LEU A 150 -8.50 -9.66 9.30
CA LEU A 150 -7.60 -9.35 10.42
C LEU A 150 -7.98 -10.12 11.69
N ALA A 151 -9.28 -10.30 11.96
CA ALA A 151 -9.75 -11.10 13.09
C ALA A 151 -9.40 -12.59 12.97
N ASN A 152 -9.33 -13.12 11.74
CA ASN A 152 -8.99 -14.52 11.47
C ASN A 152 -7.47 -14.80 11.45
N ASN A 153 -6.64 -13.77 11.30
CA ASN A 153 -5.19 -13.89 11.17
C ASN A 153 -4.42 -13.40 12.42
N GLY A 154 -5.11 -12.93 13.44
CA GLY A 154 -4.55 -12.52 14.73
C GLY A 154 -4.72 -13.61 15.75
#